data_adc660e536ad6b29652da6ddd549dce0
#
_entry.id   adc660e536ad6b29652da6ddd549dce0
#
_cell.length_a   1.000
_cell.length_b   1.000
_cell.length_c   1.000
_cell.angle_alpha   90.00
_cell.angle_beta   90.00
_cell.angle_gamma   90.00
#
_symmetry.space_group_name_H-M   'P 1'
#
loop_
_entity.id
_entity.type
_entity.pdbx_description
1 polymer ?
#
loop_
_entity_poly.entity_id
_entity_poly.type
_entity_poly.pdbx_seq_one_letter_code
_entity_poly.pdbx_strand_id
1 'polypeptide(L)'
;MAAASIFSHVGSRVDAWLHPFSAAQYNKEYGGSYQLVTGIFGLASGGLMGTGLGQGHPSITPIANSDYIYAALGEELGLTGLMAILMLYLLIIAAGMITAMKIKDGFGKLLASGLVFTMAFQVFTVVGGITLVIPLTGLTLPYMAAGGSSLIANYMQAALLIVISNSANRPESEIDSDTFQQEAVRVLRERERNRRTEIAGNTRSGAAKASAIPAVRASHAGAAGQAGHAVPANRTSQAGQTDQSNPTIPITGVLPTIDQQGASHE
;
A
#
# COMPACT_ATOMS: atom_id res chain seq x y z
N MET A 1 -4.76 -0.53 -37.68
CA MET A 1 -4.36 -1.73 -38.46
C MET A 1 -2.86 -2.02 -38.34
N ALA A 2 -1.92 -1.05 -38.49
CA ALA A 2 -0.48 -1.31 -38.42
C ALA A 2 0.04 -1.92 -37.08
N ALA A 3 -0.51 -1.54 -35.93
CA ALA A 3 -0.09 -2.10 -34.63
C ALA A 3 -0.55 -3.58 -34.44
N ALA A 4 -1.67 -3.97 -35.02
CA ALA A 4 -2.17 -5.34 -34.95
C ALA A 4 -1.35 -6.36 -35.73
N SER A 5 -0.63 -5.91 -36.78
CA SER A 5 0.27 -6.76 -37.58
C SER A 5 1.64 -6.98 -36.93
N ILE A 6 2.04 -6.08 -35.98
CA ILE A 6 3.33 -6.16 -35.30
C ILE A 6 3.27 -7.16 -34.12
N PHE A 7 2.10 -7.28 -33.48
CA PHE A 7 1.92 -8.18 -32.33
C PHE A 7 0.84 -9.22 -32.63
N SER A 8 1.23 -10.47 -32.84
CA SER A 8 0.31 -11.56 -33.15
C SER A 8 -0.82 -11.73 -32.12
N HIS A 9 -0.54 -11.48 -30.83
CA HIS A 9 -1.53 -11.52 -29.78
C HIS A 9 -2.57 -10.40 -29.86
N VAL A 10 -2.17 -9.20 -30.30
CA VAL A 10 -3.10 -8.08 -30.51
C VAL A 10 -3.98 -8.36 -31.70
N GLY A 11 -3.40 -8.89 -32.80
CA GLY A 11 -4.14 -9.28 -33.98
C GLY A 11 -5.23 -10.31 -33.66
N SER A 12 -4.91 -11.38 -32.92
CA SER A 12 -5.87 -12.42 -32.55
C SER A 12 -7.03 -11.91 -31.70
N ARG A 13 -6.78 -10.96 -30.78
CA ARG A 13 -7.83 -10.34 -29.96
C ARG A 13 -8.73 -9.44 -30.77
N VAL A 14 -8.19 -8.69 -31.73
CA VAL A 14 -8.96 -7.85 -32.63
C VAL A 14 -9.81 -8.71 -33.57
N ASP A 15 -9.28 -9.80 -34.09
CA ASP A 15 -10.03 -10.74 -34.93
C ASP A 15 -11.15 -11.44 -34.15
N ALA A 16 -10.89 -11.86 -32.90
CA ALA A 16 -11.92 -12.44 -32.04
C ALA A 16 -13.02 -11.43 -31.67
N TRP A 17 -12.68 -10.14 -31.55
CA TRP A 17 -13.63 -9.06 -31.32
C TRP A 17 -14.50 -8.73 -32.55
N LEU A 18 -13.88 -8.68 -33.74
CA LEU A 18 -14.60 -8.35 -34.98
C LEU A 18 -15.50 -9.50 -35.44
N HIS A 19 -15.06 -10.74 -35.24
CA HIS A 19 -15.78 -11.93 -35.73
C HIS A 19 -15.96 -12.98 -34.61
N PRO A 20 -16.62 -12.62 -33.47
CA PRO A 20 -16.69 -13.48 -32.29
C PRO A 20 -17.42 -14.81 -32.56
N PHE A 21 -18.42 -14.82 -33.44
CA PHE A 21 -19.27 -15.98 -33.73
C PHE A 21 -18.78 -16.82 -34.91
N SER A 22 -17.63 -16.50 -35.54
CA SER A 22 -17.13 -17.31 -36.62
C SER A 22 -16.59 -18.65 -36.07
N ALA A 23 -16.90 -19.76 -36.76
CA ALA A 23 -16.44 -21.09 -36.36
C ALA A 23 -14.91 -21.19 -36.31
N ALA A 24 -14.21 -20.44 -37.14
CA ALA A 24 -12.74 -20.37 -37.15
C ALA A 24 -12.15 -19.73 -35.91
N GLN A 25 -12.82 -18.71 -35.32
CA GLN A 25 -12.38 -18.04 -34.10
C GLN A 25 -12.88 -18.77 -32.85
N TYR A 26 -14.10 -19.32 -32.88
CA TYR A 26 -14.70 -20.04 -31.76
C TYR A 26 -13.91 -21.31 -31.40
N ASN A 27 -13.52 -22.10 -32.41
CA ASN A 27 -12.80 -23.36 -32.21
C ASN A 27 -11.27 -23.20 -32.06
N LYS A 28 -10.76 -21.98 -32.06
CA LYS A 28 -9.31 -21.72 -31.96
C LYS A 28 -8.87 -21.96 -30.50
N GLU A 29 -7.91 -22.85 -30.30
CA GLU A 29 -7.43 -23.30 -28.98
C GLU A 29 -6.81 -22.16 -28.14
N TYR A 30 -6.08 -21.23 -28.79
CA TYR A 30 -5.47 -20.09 -28.14
C TYR A 30 -5.84 -18.76 -28.82
N GLY A 31 -6.29 -17.79 -28.01
CA GLY A 31 -6.67 -16.46 -28.50
C GLY A 31 -7.93 -16.44 -29.36
N GLY A 32 -8.78 -17.46 -29.22
CA GLY A 32 -10.08 -17.54 -29.86
C GLY A 32 -11.17 -16.76 -29.12
N SER A 33 -12.38 -16.82 -29.68
CA SER A 33 -13.55 -16.11 -29.15
C SER A 33 -14.40 -16.93 -28.19
N TYR A 34 -14.06 -18.19 -27.88
CA TYR A 34 -14.86 -19.09 -27.05
C TYR A 34 -15.26 -18.44 -25.71
N GLN A 35 -14.27 -17.93 -24.98
CA GLN A 35 -14.49 -17.27 -23.69
C GLN A 35 -15.39 -16.03 -23.80
N LEU A 36 -15.20 -15.26 -24.86
CA LEU A 36 -15.98 -14.05 -25.13
C LEU A 36 -17.44 -14.39 -25.43
N VAL A 37 -17.66 -15.39 -26.27
CA VAL A 37 -19.00 -15.86 -26.65
C VAL A 37 -19.73 -16.47 -25.48
N THR A 38 -19.10 -17.33 -24.68
CA THR A 38 -19.69 -17.93 -23.48
C THR A 38 -20.05 -16.85 -22.45
N GLY A 39 -19.20 -15.82 -22.25
CA GLY A 39 -19.49 -14.68 -21.38
C GLY A 39 -20.70 -13.87 -21.84
N ILE A 40 -20.85 -13.65 -23.16
CA ILE A 40 -22.02 -12.94 -23.73
C ILE A 40 -23.29 -13.78 -23.55
N PHE A 41 -23.23 -15.08 -23.75
CA PHE A 41 -24.37 -15.96 -23.51
C PHE A 41 -24.76 -15.98 -22.02
N GLY A 42 -23.77 -15.98 -21.09
CA GLY A 42 -24.04 -15.82 -19.68
C GLY A 42 -24.79 -14.51 -19.37
N LEU A 43 -24.31 -13.37 -19.91
CA LEU A 43 -25.02 -12.08 -19.79
C LEU A 43 -26.44 -12.13 -20.36
N ALA A 44 -26.65 -12.78 -21.52
CA ALA A 44 -27.94 -12.89 -22.16
C ALA A 44 -28.90 -13.78 -21.34
N SER A 45 -28.40 -14.86 -20.74
CA SER A 45 -29.23 -15.77 -19.91
C SER A 45 -29.71 -15.11 -18.62
N GLY A 46 -28.96 -14.15 -18.06
CA GLY A 46 -29.36 -13.40 -16.88
C GLY A 46 -30.54 -12.45 -17.14
N GLY A 47 -30.78 -12.00 -18.37
CA GLY A 47 -31.89 -11.11 -18.71
C GLY A 47 -31.91 -9.83 -17.85
N LEU A 48 -33.11 -9.38 -17.49
CA LEU A 48 -33.29 -8.16 -16.68
C LEU A 48 -33.08 -8.39 -15.19
N MET A 49 -33.58 -9.49 -14.63
CA MET A 49 -33.62 -9.75 -13.19
C MET A 49 -32.53 -10.73 -12.69
N GLY A 50 -31.81 -11.38 -13.60
CA GLY A 50 -30.87 -12.43 -13.28
C GLY A 50 -31.51 -13.80 -13.06
N THR A 51 -30.69 -14.84 -13.06
CA THR A 51 -31.09 -16.21 -12.72
C THR A 51 -31.25 -16.42 -11.22
N GLY A 52 -30.64 -15.54 -10.42
CA GLY A 52 -30.55 -15.62 -8.96
C GLY A 52 -29.14 -15.95 -8.49
N LEU A 53 -28.79 -15.45 -7.30
CA LEU A 53 -27.47 -15.69 -6.70
C LEU A 53 -27.24 -17.18 -6.49
N GLY A 54 -26.12 -17.68 -7.06
CA GLY A 54 -25.74 -19.09 -6.99
C GLY A 54 -26.60 -20.03 -7.87
N GLN A 55 -27.48 -19.53 -8.72
CA GLN A 55 -28.27 -20.32 -9.64
C GLN A 55 -27.81 -20.21 -11.10
N GLY A 56 -26.85 -19.34 -11.37
CA GLY A 56 -26.17 -19.29 -12.65
C GLY A 56 -25.19 -20.44 -12.82
N HIS A 57 -24.62 -20.56 -14.02
CA HIS A 57 -23.63 -21.54 -14.37
C HIS A 57 -22.33 -20.84 -14.83
N PRO A 58 -21.72 -19.95 -14.00
CA PRO A 58 -20.54 -19.17 -14.38
C PRO A 58 -19.34 -20.06 -14.70
N SER A 59 -19.33 -21.32 -14.24
CA SER A 59 -18.30 -22.32 -14.54
C SER A 59 -18.19 -22.69 -16.01
N ILE A 60 -19.22 -22.41 -16.84
CA ILE A 60 -19.19 -22.61 -18.29
C ILE A 60 -18.22 -21.61 -18.96
N THR A 61 -18.11 -20.41 -18.41
CA THR A 61 -17.16 -19.40 -18.91
C THR A 61 -15.80 -19.61 -18.26
N PRO A 62 -14.74 -19.93 -19.01
CA PRO A 62 -13.39 -20.07 -18.45
C PRO A 62 -12.97 -18.80 -17.72
N ILE A 63 -12.37 -18.96 -16.52
CA ILE A 63 -11.81 -17.85 -15.72
C ILE A 63 -12.90 -16.79 -15.36
N ALA A 64 -14.13 -17.21 -15.18
CA ALA A 64 -15.25 -16.31 -14.87
C ALA A 64 -15.04 -15.49 -13.59
N ASN A 65 -14.27 -16.00 -12.63
CA ASN A 65 -13.96 -15.33 -11.35
C ASN A 65 -12.89 -14.22 -11.47
N SER A 66 -12.22 -14.08 -12.60
CA SER A 66 -11.17 -13.08 -12.83
C SER A 66 -11.65 -11.98 -13.78
N ASP A 67 -11.24 -12.03 -15.04
CA ASP A 67 -11.52 -10.99 -16.04
C ASP A 67 -12.96 -11.03 -16.59
N TYR A 68 -13.68 -12.14 -16.40
CA TYR A 68 -15.09 -12.30 -16.78
C TYR A 68 -16.09 -12.22 -15.60
N ILE A 69 -15.64 -11.75 -14.43
CA ILE A 69 -16.53 -11.64 -13.25
C ILE A 69 -17.78 -10.79 -13.53
N TYR A 70 -17.66 -9.78 -14.37
CA TYR A 70 -18.80 -8.94 -14.77
C TYR A 70 -19.85 -9.72 -15.56
N ALA A 71 -19.44 -10.68 -16.39
CA ALA A 71 -20.36 -11.57 -17.11
C ALA A 71 -21.04 -12.55 -16.15
N ALA A 72 -20.28 -13.14 -15.22
CA ALA A 72 -20.84 -14.03 -14.19
C ALA A 72 -21.87 -13.32 -13.29
N LEU A 73 -21.54 -12.10 -12.86
CA LEU A 73 -22.47 -11.27 -12.09
C LEU A 73 -23.72 -10.89 -12.92
N GLY A 74 -23.55 -10.69 -14.23
CA GLY A 74 -24.67 -10.40 -15.13
C GLY A 74 -25.60 -11.58 -15.32
N GLU A 75 -25.10 -12.81 -15.31
CA GLU A 75 -25.92 -14.01 -15.34
C GLU A 75 -26.75 -14.15 -14.06
N GLU A 76 -26.15 -13.94 -12.89
CA GLU A 76 -26.82 -14.13 -11.60
C GLU A 76 -27.73 -12.96 -11.20
N LEU A 77 -27.28 -11.72 -11.38
CA LEU A 77 -27.94 -10.50 -10.93
C LEU A 77 -28.77 -9.82 -12.04
N GLY A 78 -28.57 -10.21 -13.30
CA GLY A 78 -29.18 -9.60 -14.46
C GLY A 78 -28.69 -8.17 -14.75
N LEU A 79 -29.35 -7.54 -15.71
CA LEU A 79 -29.03 -6.18 -16.13
C LEU A 79 -29.20 -5.16 -14.98
N THR A 80 -30.25 -5.36 -14.14
CA THR A 80 -30.51 -4.47 -13.00
C THR A 80 -29.38 -4.49 -11.98
N GLY A 81 -28.83 -5.67 -11.66
CA GLY A 81 -27.69 -5.80 -10.77
C GLY A 81 -26.41 -5.21 -11.36
N LEU A 82 -26.17 -5.44 -12.66
CA LEU A 82 -25.01 -4.84 -13.34
C LEU A 82 -25.07 -3.30 -13.35
N MET A 83 -26.26 -2.74 -13.59
CA MET A 83 -26.45 -1.28 -13.54
C MET A 83 -26.23 -0.73 -12.13
N ALA A 84 -26.69 -1.45 -11.09
CA ALA A 84 -26.42 -1.07 -9.70
C ALA A 84 -24.92 -1.08 -9.39
N ILE A 85 -24.17 -2.08 -9.83
CA ILE A 85 -22.72 -2.16 -9.67
C ILE A 85 -22.03 -1.00 -10.40
N LEU A 86 -22.40 -0.72 -11.65
CA LEU A 86 -21.83 0.42 -12.39
C LEU A 86 -22.15 1.75 -11.72
N MET A 87 -23.37 1.92 -11.19
CA MET A 87 -23.73 3.13 -10.43
C MET A 87 -22.84 3.29 -9.20
N LEU A 88 -22.54 2.19 -8.49
CA LEU A 88 -21.65 2.21 -7.34
C LEU A 88 -20.22 2.66 -7.73
N TYR A 89 -19.67 2.12 -8.82
CA TYR A 89 -18.38 2.58 -9.34
C TYR A 89 -18.42 4.06 -9.71
N LEU A 90 -19.47 4.50 -10.35
CA LEU A 90 -19.64 5.90 -10.76
C LEU A 90 -19.70 6.83 -9.55
N LEU A 91 -20.37 6.42 -8.48
CA LEU A 91 -20.37 7.16 -7.20
C LEU A 91 -18.98 7.25 -6.57
N ILE A 92 -18.22 6.15 -6.56
CA ILE A 92 -16.85 6.14 -6.04
C ILE A 92 -15.95 7.07 -6.87
N ILE A 93 -16.03 6.99 -8.20
CA ILE A 93 -15.28 7.84 -9.13
C ILE A 93 -15.66 9.31 -8.93
N ALA A 94 -16.95 9.62 -8.83
CA ALA A 94 -17.43 10.98 -8.62
C ALA A 94 -16.96 11.55 -7.26
N ALA A 95 -17.07 10.77 -6.19
CA ALA A 95 -16.59 11.15 -4.86
C ALA A 95 -15.07 11.42 -4.85
N GLY A 96 -14.29 10.55 -5.50
CA GLY A 96 -12.85 10.72 -5.67
C GLY A 96 -12.49 11.96 -6.48
N MET A 97 -13.22 12.25 -7.55
CA MET A 97 -13.02 13.45 -8.38
C MET A 97 -13.36 14.73 -7.61
N ILE A 98 -14.47 14.74 -6.85
CA ILE A 98 -14.85 15.86 -5.97
C ILE A 98 -13.75 16.09 -4.93
N THR A 99 -13.21 15.03 -4.34
CA THR A 99 -12.08 15.12 -3.42
C THR A 99 -10.85 15.75 -4.08
N ALA A 100 -10.49 15.27 -5.28
CA ALA A 100 -9.36 15.81 -6.03
C ALA A 100 -9.50 17.31 -6.31
N MET A 101 -10.72 17.80 -6.57
CA MET A 101 -10.98 19.23 -6.79
C MET A 101 -10.81 20.08 -5.53
N LYS A 102 -11.02 19.54 -4.34
CA LYS A 102 -10.88 20.25 -3.04
C LYS A 102 -9.43 20.43 -2.60
N ILE A 103 -8.50 19.68 -3.15
CA ILE A 103 -7.10 19.72 -2.77
C ILE A 103 -6.47 21.02 -3.23
N LYS A 104 -5.84 21.75 -2.33
CA LYS A 104 -5.13 23.01 -2.60
C LYS A 104 -3.73 22.77 -3.20
N ASP A 105 -3.08 21.69 -2.81
CA ASP A 105 -1.75 21.31 -3.29
C ASP A 105 -1.80 20.73 -4.71
N GLY A 106 -0.95 21.25 -5.60
CA GLY A 106 -0.89 20.86 -7.00
C GLY A 106 -0.51 19.39 -7.21
N PHE A 107 0.44 18.87 -6.42
CA PHE A 107 0.86 17.48 -6.52
C PHE A 107 -0.25 16.53 -6.05
N GLY A 108 -0.82 16.78 -4.87
CA GLY A 108 -1.92 15.99 -4.32
C GLY A 108 -3.13 15.95 -5.24
N LYS A 109 -3.48 17.10 -5.85
CA LYS A 109 -4.57 17.19 -6.82
C LYS A 109 -4.32 16.33 -8.06
N LEU A 110 -3.12 16.41 -8.64
CA LEU A 110 -2.75 15.62 -9.82
C LEU A 110 -2.71 14.12 -9.49
N LEU A 111 -2.17 13.76 -8.33
CA LEU A 111 -2.12 12.37 -7.87
C LEU A 111 -3.53 11.80 -7.67
N ALA A 112 -4.40 12.50 -6.95
CA ALA A 112 -5.78 12.06 -6.71
C ALA A 112 -6.56 11.92 -8.02
N SER A 113 -6.49 12.89 -8.92
CA SER A 113 -7.17 12.83 -10.21
C SER A 113 -6.66 11.70 -11.10
N GLY A 114 -5.34 11.45 -11.09
CA GLY A 114 -4.72 10.34 -11.81
C GLY A 114 -5.19 8.98 -11.30
N LEU A 115 -5.24 8.79 -9.98
CA LEU A 115 -5.74 7.55 -9.36
C LEU A 115 -7.20 7.30 -9.73
N VAL A 116 -8.06 8.32 -9.59
CA VAL A 116 -9.50 8.21 -9.95
C VAL A 116 -9.67 7.92 -11.44
N PHE A 117 -8.91 8.60 -12.30
CA PHE A 117 -8.94 8.35 -13.74
C PHE A 117 -8.51 6.91 -14.08
N THR A 118 -7.47 6.40 -13.46
CA THR A 118 -6.99 5.03 -13.67
C THR A 118 -8.09 4.02 -13.32
N MET A 119 -8.79 4.20 -12.19
CA MET A 119 -9.91 3.35 -11.78
C MET A 119 -11.07 3.44 -12.78
N ALA A 120 -11.45 4.65 -13.19
CA ALA A 120 -12.51 4.87 -14.17
C ALA A 120 -12.20 4.19 -15.51
N PHE A 121 -10.96 4.36 -15.97
CA PHE A 121 -10.47 3.73 -17.19
C PHE A 121 -10.42 2.21 -17.10
N GLN A 122 -10.02 1.64 -15.96
CA GLN A 122 -10.01 0.20 -15.72
C GLN A 122 -11.44 -0.37 -15.78
N VAL A 123 -12.42 0.23 -15.08
CA VAL A 123 -13.83 -0.17 -15.14
C VAL A 123 -14.36 -0.09 -16.56
N PHE A 124 -14.15 1.03 -17.25
CA PHE A 124 -14.57 1.21 -18.64
C PHE A 124 -14.00 0.13 -19.56
N THR A 125 -12.71 -0.19 -19.42
CA THR A 125 -12.03 -1.15 -20.27
C THR A 125 -12.52 -2.58 -20.02
N VAL A 126 -12.80 -2.95 -18.77
CA VAL A 126 -13.33 -4.28 -18.42
C VAL A 126 -14.75 -4.43 -18.95
N VAL A 127 -15.62 -3.50 -18.62
CA VAL A 127 -17.04 -3.56 -19.03
C VAL A 127 -17.15 -3.46 -20.56
N GLY A 128 -16.42 -2.53 -21.18
CA GLY A 128 -16.39 -2.35 -22.62
C GLY A 128 -15.84 -3.57 -23.37
N GLY A 129 -14.87 -4.27 -22.80
CA GLY A 129 -14.33 -5.51 -23.37
C GLY A 129 -15.35 -6.66 -23.36
N ILE A 130 -16.05 -6.86 -22.23
CA ILE A 130 -17.06 -7.92 -22.08
C ILE A 130 -18.30 -7.63 -22.92
N THR A 131 -18.69 -6.36 -23.05
CA THR A 131 -19.86 -5.95 -23.87
C THR A 131 -19.55 -5.75 -25.36
N LEU A 132 -18.34 -6.11 -25.81
CA LEU A 132 -17.90 -5.96 -27.22
C LEU A 132 -17.80 -4.50 -27.71
N VAL A 133 -17.81 -3.51 -26.85
CA VAL A 133 -17.59 -2.11 -27.24
C VAL A 133 -16.14 -1.88 -27.69
N ILE A 134 -15.22 -2.56 -27.02
CA ILE A 134 -13.77 -2.55 -27.33
C ILE A 134 -13.23 -3.99 -27.33
N PRO A 135 -12.04 -4.23 -27.93
CA PRO A 135 -11.40 -5.54 -27.83
C PRO A 135 -11.07 -5.88 -26.37
N LEU A 136 -11.27 -7.16 -26.00
CA LEU A 136 -11.01 -7.64 -24.64
C LEU A 136 -9.54 -7.46 -24.26
N THR A 137 -9.29 -6.82 -23.12
CA THR A 137 -7.93 -6.51 -22.64
C THR A 137 -7.41 -7.52 -21.61
N GLY A 138 -8.28 -8.28 -20.94
CA GLY A 138 -7.92 -9.19 -19.85
C GLY A 138 -7.58 -8.47 -18.56
N LEU A 139 -8.05 -7.23 -18.39
CA LEU A 139 -8.00 -6.53 -17.10
C LEU A 139 -9.10 -7.04 -16.17
N THR A 140 -8.81 -7.05 -14.88
CA THR A 140 -9.75 -7.48 -13.84
C THR A 140 -10.58 -6.32 -13.34
N LEU A 141 -11.84 -6.58 -12.98
CA LEU A 141 -12.73 -5.56 -12.38
C LEU A 141 -12.20 -5.20 -10.98
N PRO A 142 -12.01 -3.89 -10.65
CA PRO A 142 -11.51 -3.47 -9.36
C PRO A 142 -12.34 -4.03 -8.20
N TYR A 143 -11.69 -4.50 -7.13
CA TYR A 143 -12.28 -5.00 -5.88
C TYR A 143 -13.15 -6.27 -5.99
N MET A 144 -13.65 -6.64 -7.16
CA MET A 144 -14.60 -7.76 -7.34
C MET A 144 -13.94 -8.99 -7.94
N ALA A 145 -12.93 -8.82 -8.77
CA ALA A 145 -12.29 -9.94 -9.46
C ALA A 145 -11.22 -10.63 -8.59
N ALA A 146 -11.11 -11.95 -8.73
CA ALA A 146 -10.10 -12.77 -8.06
C ALA A 146 -8.74 -12.66 -8.76
N GLY A 147 -8.09 -11.51 -8.62
CA GLY A 147 -6.74 -11.26 -9.13
C GLY A 147 -5.81 -10.79 -8.00
N GLY A 148 -4.91 -11.65 -7.49
CA GLY A 148 -4.10 -11.33 -6.31
C GLY A 148 -3.33 -10.01 -6.41
N SER A 149 -2.57 -9.80 -7.47
CA SER A 149 -1.80 -8.57 -7.70
C SER A 149 -2.71 -7.35 -7.96
N SER A 150 -3.80 -7.56 -8.71
CA SER A 150 -4.78 -6.51 -9.02
C SER A 150 -5.53 -6.05 -7.77
N LEU A 151 -5.92 -6.98 -6.89
CA LEU A 151 -6.56 -6.64 -5.61
C LEU A 151 -5.64 -5.79 -4.74
N ILE A 152 -4.38 -6.20 -4.58
CA ILE A 152 -3.40 -5.42 -3.81
C ILE A 152 -3.24 -4.01 -4.38
N ALA A 153 -3.09 -3.88 -5.69
CA ALA A 153 -2.96 -2.58 -6.35
C ALA A 153 -4.20 -1.70 -6.16
N ASN A 154 -5.40 -2.25 -6.32
CA ASN A 154 -6.66 -1.52 -6.15
C ASN A 154 -6.90 -1.11 -4.68
N TYR A 155 -6.58 -1.97 -3.70
CA TYR A 155 -6.67 -1.60 -2.28
C TYR A 155 -5.62 -0.54 -1.89
N MET A 156 -4.41 -0.61 -2.44
CA MET A 156 -3.40 0.44 -2.26
C MET A 156 -3.87 1.77 -2.84
N GLN A 157 -4.48 1.74 -4.03
CA GLN A 157 -5.08 2.91 -4.66
C GLN A 157 -6.20 3.52 -3.81
N ALA A 158 -7.10 2.68 -3.25
CA ALA A 158 -8.16 3.12 -2.35
C ALA A 158 -7.58 3.75 -1.06
N ALA A 159 -6.56 3.12 -0.47
CA ALA A 159 -5.89 3.64 0.72
C ALA A 159 -5.27 5.02 0.47
N LEU A 160 -4.58 5.20 -0.66
CA LEU A 160 -4.03 6.49 -1.05
C LEU A 160 -5.12 7.56 -1.23
N LEU A 161 -6.23 7.22 -1.89
CA LEU A 161 -7.37 8.13 -2.06
C LEU A 161 -7.99 8.53 -0.72
N ILE A 162 -8.11 7.60 0.23
CA ILE A 162 -8.64 7.89 1.58
C ILE A 162 -7.69 8.81 2.34
N VAL A 163 -6.38 8.57 2.31
CA VAL A 163 -5.38 9.43 2.96
C VAL A 163 -5.41 10.84 2.37
N ILE A 164 -5.45 10.95 1.05
CA ILE A 164 -5.54 12.24 0.36
C ILE A 164 -6.86 12.95 0.68
N SER A 165 -7.98 12.22 0.71
CA SER A 165 -9.30 12.75 1.08
C SER A 165 -9.31 13.27 2.51
N ASN A 166 -8.71 12.55 3.45
CA ASN A 166 -8.58 12.98 4.84
C ASN A 166 -7.77 14.27 4.94
N SER A 167 -6.64 14.34 4.24
CA SER A 167 -5.81 15.56 4.19
C SER A 167 -6.54 16.74 3.58
N ALA A 168 -7.32 16.53 2.51
CA ALA A 168 -8.08 17.60 1.84
C ALA A 168 -9.24 18.16 2.68
N ASN A 169 -9.77 17.36 3.61
CA ASN A 169 -10.91 17.75 4.46
C ASN A 169 -10.47 18.17 5.88
N ARG A 170 -9.17 18.22 6.19
CA ARG A 170 -8.68 18.71 7.48
C ARG A 170 -9.01 20.19 7.65
N PRO A 171 -9.59 20.59 8.80
CA PRO A 171 -9.82 22.02 9.09
C PRO A 171 -8.51 22.79 9.15
N GLU A 172 -8.48 24.02 8.63
CA GLU A 172 -7.29 24.89 8.63
C GLU A 172 -6.75 25.12 10.05
N SER A 173 -7.62 25.19 11.06
CA SER A 173 -7.24 25.31 12.48
C SER A 173 -6.39 24.17 13.01
N GLU A 174 -6.56 22.97 12.47
CA GLU A 174 -5.77 21.79 12.87
C GLU A 174 -4.39 21.80 12.19
N ILE A 175 -4.32 22.27 10.96
CA ILE A 175 -3.06 22.43 10.22
C ILE A 175 -2.21 23.52 10.86
N ASP A 176 -2.82 24.66 11.24
CA ASP A 176 -2.13 25.75 11.93
C ASP A 176 -1.62 25.32 13.30
N SER A 177 -2.39 24.53 14.06
CA SER A 177 -1.96 24.02 15.35
C SER A 177 -0.77 23.06 15.24
N ASP A 178 -0.77 22.16 14.24
CA ASP A 178 0.32 21.24 13.98
C ASP A 178 1.60 21.99 13.56
N THR A 179 1.47 23.02 12.72
CA THR A 179 2.57 23.88 12.30
C THR A 179 3.13 24.67 13.48
N PHE A 180 2.25 25.23 14.31
CA PHE A 180 2.63 25.96 15.50
C PHE A 180 3.34 25.06 16.53
N GLN A 181 2.88 23.83 16.74
CA GLN A 181 3.54 22.85 17.61
C GLN A 181 4.92 22.47 17.10
N GLN A 182 5.06 22.24 15.79
CA GLN A 182 6.36 21.94 15.18
C GLN A 182 7.34 23.10 15.32
N GLU A 183 6.87 24.32 15.12
CA GLU A 183 7.69 25.52 15.27
C GLU A 183 8.08 25.77 16.73
N ALA A 184 7.17 25.55 17.68
CA ALA A 184 7.46 25.61 19.11
C ALA A 184 8.51 24.58 19.53
N VAL A 185 8.41 23.35 19.07
CA VAL A 185 9.41 22.29 19.33
C VAL A 185 10.77 22.65 18.70
N ARG A 186 10.77 23.24 17.50
CA ARG A 186 12.00 23.70 16.86
C ARG A 186 12.71 24.79 17.67
N VAL A 187 11.95 25.79 18.10
CA VAL A 187 12.47 26.90 18.94
C VAL A 187 13.01 26.40 20.28
N LEU A 188 12.30 25.45 20.90
CA LEU A 188 12.77 24.84 22.16
C LEU A 188 14.08 24.07 21.98
N ARG A 189 14.22 23.28 20.92
CA ARG A 189 15.46 22.57 20.59
C ARG A 189 16.61 23.52 20.32
N GLU A 190 16.35 24.64 19.68
CA GLU A 190 17.35 25.65 19.36
C GLU A 190 17.83 26.39 20.61
N ARG A 191 16.89 26.72 21.53
CA ARG A 191 17.23 27.27 22.85
C ARG A 191 18.06 26.31 23.69
N GLU A 192 17.72 25.06 23.70
CA GLU A 192 18.44 24.02 24.44
C GLU A 192 19.86 23.79 23.87
N ARG A 193 20.01 23.85 22.56
CA ARG A 193 21.34 23.79 21.90
C ARG A 193 22.19 25.00 22.24
N ASN A 194 21.62 26.21 22.22
CA ASN A 194 22.34 27.43 22.58
C ASN A 194 22.74 27.43 24.04
N ARG A 195 21.88 26.98 24.95
CA ARG A 195 22.19 26.82 26.38
C ARG A 195 23.35 25.84 26.61
N ARG A 196 23.39 24.72 25.89
CA ARG A 196 24.49 23.75 25.98
C ARG A 196 25.83 24.33 25.49
N THR A 197 25.82 25.11 24.42
CA THR A 197 27.04 25.79 23.90
C THR A 197 27.50 26.88 24.85
N GLU A 198 26.61 27.59 25.50
CA GLU A 198 26.96 28.63 26.49
C GLU A 198 27.57 28.02 27.76
N ILE A 199 27.04 26.92 28.29
CA ILE A 199 27.58 26.17 29.40
C ILE A 199 28.97 25.61 29.04
N ALA A 200 29.14 25.04 27.87
CA ALA A 200 30.41 24.51 27.41
C ALA A 200 31.49 25.61 27.20
N GLY A 201 31.08 26.78 26.72
CA GLY A 201 31.96 27.97 26.59
C GLY A 201 32.39 28.51 27.95
N ASN A 202 31.49 28.58 28.92
CA ASN A 202 31.78 29.05 30.26
C ASN A 202 32.70 28.09 31.03
N THR A 203 32.54 26.78 30.84
CA THR A 203 33.41 25.75 31.44
C THR A 203 34.83 25.84 30.89
N ARG A 204 34.97 26.10 29.58
CA ARG A 204 36.32 26.31 28.96
C ARG A 204 36.97 27.60 29.43
N SER A 205 36.22 28.69 29.61
CA SER A 205 36.73 29.96 30.13
C SER A 205 37.15 29.85 31.59
N GLY A 206 36.40 29.10 32.42
CA GLY A 206 36.73 28.81 33.81
C GLY A 206 38.02 27.98 33.95
N ALA A 207 38.19 26.97 33.12
CA ALA A 207 39.40 26.14 33.08
C ALA A 207 40.65 26.93 32.64
N ALA A 208 40.50 27.84 31.68
CA ALA A 208 41.59 28.72 31.24
C ALA A 208 42.01 29.75 32.33
N LYS A 209 41.05 30.24 33.12
CA LYS A 209 41.38 31.15 34.27
C LYS A 209 42.01 30.41 35.44
N ALA A 210 41.67 29.13 35.68
CA ALA A 210 42.25 28.30 36.74
C ALA A 210 43.71 27.93 36.44
N SER A 211 44.12 27.84 35.17
CA SER A 211 45.50 27.55 34.79
C SER A 211 46.43 28.77 34.79
N ALA A 212 45.92 29.99 34.99
CA ALA A 212 46.67 31.23 34.96
C ALA A 212 46.99 31.78 36.37
N ILE A 213 46.94 30.97 37.43
CA ILE A 213 47.43 31.37 38.77
C ILE A 213 48.95 31.20 38.80
N PRO A 214 49.75 32.28 38.93
CA PRO A 214 51.19 32.16 39.00
C PRO A 214 51.60 31.51 40.32
N ALA A 215 52.43 30.47 40.24
CA ALA A 215 53.05 29.82 41.37
C ALA A 215 53.91 30.85 42.15
N VAL A 216 53.44 31.27 43.29
CA VAL A 216 54.19 32.04 44.24
C VAL A 216 55.24 31.11 44.84
N ARG A 217 56.45 31.37 44.48
CA ARG A 217 57.74 30.78 44.96
C ARG A 217 57.86 31.07 46.45
N ALA A 218 57.69 30.08 47.33
CA ALA A 218 58.13 30.14 48.72
C ALA A 218 59.35 29.26 48.85
N SER A 219 60.51 29.95 48.93
CA SER A 219 61.77 29.44 49.48
C SER A 219 61.70 29.63 50.99
N HIS A 220 61.89 28.58 51.78
CA HIS A 220 62.78 28.51 52.98
C HIS A 220 62.51 27.16 53.69
N ALA A 221 63.50 26.37 53.64
CA ALA A 221 64.37 25.85 54.71
C ALA A 221 63.69 25.15 55.91
N GLY A 222 64.12 23.91 56.08
CA GLY A 222 64.40 23.46 57.41
C GLY A 222 63.67 22.27 57.98
N ALA A 223 64.38 21.16 57.97
CA ALA A 223 64.62 20.20 59.05
C ALA A 223 63.47 19.29 59.56
N ALA A 224 63.74 18.02 59.33
CA ALA A 224 63.68 16.92 60.34
C ALA A 224 62.33 16.44 60.88
N GLY A 225 62.20 15.15 60.74
CA GLY A 225 61.28 14.38 61.59
C GLY A 225 60.65 13.17 60.99
N GLN A 226 61.23 12.08 61.23
CA GLN A 226 61.02 10.65 60.93
C GLN A 226 59.67 10.09 61.23
N ALA A 227 59.49 8.98 60.57
CA ALA A 227 58.69 7.81 60.94
C ALA A 227 57.22 7.89 60.51
N GLY A 228 56.69 7.04 59.75
CA GLY A 228 56.75 5.61 59.71
C GLY A 228 55.42 5.07 59.33
N HIS A 229 55.45 4.05 58.60
CA HIS A 229 54.38 3.03 58.32
C HIS A 229 53.51 3.18 57.08
N ALA A 230 53.96 2.49 56.08
CA ALA A 230 53.45 1.21 55.59
C ALA A 230 52.12 1.24 54.85
N VAL A 231 52.30 0.98 53.56
CA VAL A 231 51.41 0.41 52.52
C VAL A 231 50.57 -0.77 53.06
N PRO A 232 49.44 -1.18 52.48
CA PRO A 232 49.45 -1.64 51.09
C PRO A 232 48.25 -1.31 50.20
N ALA A 233 48.54 -1.48 48.94
CA ALA A 233 47.68 -1.58 47.82
C ALA A 233 46.59 -2.63 47.99
N ASN A 234 45.45 -2.41 47.43
CA ASN A 234 44.79 -3.48 46.70
C ASN A 234 44.02 -2.98 45.46
N ARG A 235 44.38 -3.63 44.39
CA ARG A 235 43.70 -3.73 43.11
C ARG A 235 42.30 -4.27 43.34
N THR A 236 41.35 -3.87 42.55
CA THR A 236 40.72 -4.81 41.60
C THR A 236 39.73 -4.04 40.74
N SER A 237 39.98 -4.12 39.47
CA SER A 237 39.09 -4.04 38.35
C SER A 237 37.94 -5.04 38.51
N GLN A 238 36.71 -4.63 38.24
CA GLN A 238 35.78 -5.52 37.59
C GLN A 238 34.68 -4.73 36.83
N ALA A 239 34.70 -5.02 35.57
CA ALA A 239 33.62 -4.79 34.64
C ALA A 239 32.32 -5.50 35.10
N GLY A 240 31.24 -4.82 35.08
CA GLY A 240 29.90 -5.38 35.35
C GLY A 240 29.01 -5.15 34.17
N GLN A 241 28.63 -6.24 33.63
CA GLN A 241 27.76 -6.54 32.51
C GLN A 241 26.43 -5.80 32.54
N THR A 242 26.06 -5.33 31.38
CA THR A 242 24.71 -4.97 30.98
C THR A 242 23.82 -6.20 30.95
N ASP A 243 22.76 -6.19 31.72
CA ASP A 243 21.70 -7.18 31.65
C ASP A 243 20.64 -6.71 30.65
N GLN A 244 20.57 -7.41 29.49
CA GLN A 244 19.50 -7.33 28.52
C GLN A 244 18.56 -8.51 28.77
N SER A 245 17.52 -8.29 29.53
CA SER A 245 16.39 -9.21 29.59
C SER A 245 15.32 -8.78 28.58
N ASN A 246 15.39 -9.40 27.38
CA ASN A 246 14.33 -9.40 26.38
C ASN A 246 13.52 -10.69 26.55
N PRO A 247 12.22 -10.66 26.82
CA PRO A 247 11.41 -11.86 26.88
C PRO A 247 11.07 -12.35 25.48
N THR A 248 11.73 -13.42 25.08
CA THR A 248 11.38 -14.20 23.89
C THR A 248 10.07 -14.93 24.13
N ILE A 249 9.06 -14.64 23.33
CA ILE A 249 7.80 -15.40 23.28
C ILE A 249 8.03 -16.64 22.41
N PRO A 250 7.80 -17.87 22.90
CA PRO A 250 7.89 -19.06 22.08
C PRO A 250 6.63 -19.21 21.22
N ILE A 251 6.80 -19.19 19.90
CA ILE A 251 5.79 -19.60 18.95
C ILE A 251 5.82 -21.12 18.85
N THR A 252 4.97 -21.77 19.62
CA THR A 252 4.64 -23.19 19.42
C THR A 252 3.18 -23.24 19.00
N GLY A 253 2.95 -23.30 17.71
CA GLY A 253 1.63 -23.46 17.10
C GLY A 253 1.66 -24.61 16.10
N VAL A 254 1.18 -25.71 16.57
CA VAL A 254 0.80 -26.97 15.95
C VAL A 254 0.18 -26.78 14.56
N LEU A 255 0.84 -27.34 13.55
CA LEU A 255 0.28 -27.64 12.24
C LEU A 255 -0.64 -28.87 12.38
N PRO A 256 -1.88 -28.83 11.91
CA PRO A 256 -2.66 -30.07 11.77
C PRO A 256 -2.17 -30.84 10.54
N THR A 257 -1.77 -32.06 10.80
CA THR A 257 -1.46 -33.10 9.80
C THR A 257 -2.73 -33.44 9.03
N ILE A 258 -2.72 -33.29 7.72
CA ILE A 258 -3.76 -33.82 6.85
C ILE A 258 -3.49 -35.28 6.63
N ASP A 259 -4.34 -36.09 7.22
CA ASP A 259 -4.37 -37.54 7.05
C ASP A 259 -4.93 -37.88 5.66
N GLN A 260 -4.07 -38.46 4.84
CA GLN A 260 -4.49 -39.15 3.61
C GLN A 260 -4.96 -40.56 3.97
N GLN A 261 -6.26 -40.77 4.03
CA GLN A 261 -6.82 -42.13 3.94
C GLN A 261 -8.20 -42.09 3.29
N GLY A 262 -8.33 -42.86 2.22
CA GLY A 262 -9.62 -43.26 1.73
C GLY A 262 -9.86 -43.16 0.23
N ALA A 263 -8.99 -43.79 -0.56
CA ALA A 263 -9.40 -44.28 -1.89
C ALA A 263 -9.74 -45.75 -1.78
N SER A 264 -11.02 -46.07 -1.92
CA SER A 264 -11.49 -47.32 -2.57
C SER A 264 -12.98 -47.54 -2.34
N HIS A 265 -13.66 -47.95 -3.43
CA HIS A 265 -14.98 -48.58 -3.57
C HIS A 265 -16.18 -47.61 -3.68
N GLU A 266 -16.74 -47.53 -4.78
CA GLU A 266 -17.77 -48.02 -5.70
C GLU A 266 -18.18 -46.94 -6.68
#